data_94b4af3edf0599d1d6064cde263f2115
#
_entry.id   94b4af3edf0599d1d6064cde263f2115
#
_cell.length_a   1.000
_cell.length_b   1.000
_cell.length_c   1.000
_cell.angle_alpha   90.00
_cell.angle_beta   90.00
_cell.angle_gamma   90.00
#
_symmetry.space_group_name_H-M   'P 1'
#
loop_
_entity.id
_entity.type
_entity.pdbx_description
1 polymer ?
#
loop_
_entity_poly.entity_id
_entity_poly.type
_entity_poly.pdbx_seq_one_letter_code
_entity_poly.pdbx_strand_id
1 'polypeptide(L)'
;MGFHADAPKAGSGTTGASGACGGFGRAPRPWRLRGGVSGAGPPRAPSASGAAPGPTRGGGGSIMAEVEETLKRIQSQKGVQGIIVVNSEGIPIKSTIDNSTTIQYAGLMHSFIMKARSTVRDIDPQNDLTFLRIRSKKNEIMVAPDKDYFLIVIQNPTE
;
A
#
# COMPACT_ATOMS: atom_id res chain seq x y z
N MET A 1 -63.04 15.70 9.11
CA MET A 1 -62.32 14.96 10.16
C MET A 1 -60.88 15.40 10.12
N GLY A 2 -60.51 16.32 11.00
CA GLY A 2 -59.16 16.88 11.04
C GLY A 2 -58.26 16.07 11.95
N PHE A 3 -57.02 15.86 11.54
CA PHE A 3 -55.96 15.41 12.44
C PHE A 3 -54.95 16.55 12.63
N HIS A 4 -54.96 17.04 13.85
CA HIS A 4 -53.97 17.96 14.39
C HIS A 4 -52.60 17.26 14.47
N ALA A 5 -51.59 17.93 13.94
CA ALA A 5 -50.20 17.61 14.19
C ALA A 5 -49.69 18.45 15.35
N ASP A 6 -49.31 17.79 16.41
CA ASP A 6 -48.70 18.37 17.59
C ASP A 6 -47.18 18.40 17.45
N ALA A 7 -46.57 19.56 17.56
CA ALA A 7 -45.14 19.75 17.53
C ALA A 7 -44.58 19.86 18.96
N PRO A 8 -43.53 19.17 19.34
CA PRO A 8 -42.89 19.39 20.64
C PRO A 8 -41.91 20.56 20.63
N LYS A 9 -42.06 21.37 21.64
CA LYS A 9 -41.32 22.57 22.02
C LYS A 9 -39.83 22.33 22.23
N ALA A 10 -39.05 23.29 21.74
CA ALA A 10 -37.67 23.51 22.11
C ALA A 10 -37.50 23.81 23.60
N GLY A 11 -36.64 23.03 24.26
CA GLY A 11 -36.17 23.31 25.61
C GLY A 11 -34.74 23.88 25.55
N SER A 12 -34.65 25.17 25.84
CA SER A 12 -33.43 25.87 26.16
C SER A 12 -32.96 25.51 27.57
N GLY A 13 -31.72 25.00 27.67
CA GLY A 13 -31.07 24.76 28.96
C GLY A 13 -29.59 25.14 28.88
N THR A 14 -29.32 26.40 29.19
CA THR A 14 -28.02 26.95 29.55
C THR A 14 -27.66 26.58 30.98
N THR A 15 -26.48 26.07 31.21
CA THR A 15 -25.58 26.19 32.39
C THR A 15 -24.39 25.32 32.08
N GLY A 16 -23.17 25.78 31.88
CA GLY A 16 -22.30 26.43 32.82
C GLY A 16 -21.56 25.41 33.66
N ALA A 17 -20.36 24.94 33.22
CA ALA A 17 -19.34 24.48 34.14
C ALA A 17 -17.97 24.54 33.45
N SER A 18 -17.21 25.50 33.86
CA SER A 18 -15.76 25.58 33.74
C SER A 18 -15.10 24.39 34.43
N GLY A 19 -14.19 23.71 33.74
CA GLY A 19 -13.35 22.70 34.29
C GLY A 19 -12.01 22.68 33.55
N ALA A 20 -11.11 23.55 33.98
CA ALA A 20 -9.72 23.51 33.61
C ALA A 20 -9.03 22.35 34.31
N CYS A 21 -8.39 21.48 33.56
CA CYS A 21 -7.32 20.60 33.98
C CYS A 21 -6.59 20.23 32.70
N GLY A 22 -5.44 20.75 32.31
CA GLY A 22 -4.18 20.60 33.00
C GLY A 22 -3.63 19.18 32.79
N GLY A 23 -3.25 18.84 31.54
CA GLY A 23 -2.58 17.62 31.24
C GLY A 23 -1.63 17.81 30.05
N PHE A 24 -0.51 18.46 30.33
CA PHE A 24 0.62 18.50 29.40
C PHE A 24 1.19 17.10 29.28
N GLY A 25 0.72 16.36 28.26
CA GLY A 25 1.34 15.13 27.82
C GLY A 25 2.73 15.43 27.31
N ARG A 26 3.70 14.80 27.94
CA ARG A 26 5.13 14.84 27.62
C ARG A 26 5.35 14.64 26.13
N ALA A 27 6.04 15.57 25.50
CA ALA A 27 6.57 15.45 24.16
C ALA A 27 7.50 14.21 24.06
N PRO A 28 7.40 13.41 22.99
CA PRO A 28 8.34 12.31 22.78
C PRO A 28 9.74 12.86 22.61
N ARG A 29 10.68 12.27 23.34
CA ARG A 29 12.10 12.63 23.29
C ARG A 29 12.65 12.35 21.89
N PRO A 30 13.44 13.25 21.30
CA PRO A 30 14.13 12.99 20.07
C PRO A 30 15.17 11.87 20.30
N TRP A 31 15.20 10.92 19.40
CA TRP A 31 16.18 9.84 19.35
C TRP A 31 17.57 10.43 19.20
N ARG A 32 18.33 10.45 20.27
CA ARG A 32 19.77 10.76 20.21
C ARG A 32 20.47 9.59 19.53
N LEU A 33 20.90 9.79 18.32
CA LEU A 33 21.92 8.97 17.70
C LEU A 33 23.22 9.21 18.48
N ARG A 34 23.62 8.21 19.25
CA ARG A 34 24.88 8.17 19.93
C ARG A 34 25.98 8.00 18.88
N GLY A 35 26.65 9.09 18.57
CA GLY A 35 27.79 9.07 17.69
C GLY A 35 28.99 8.41 18.39
N GLY A 36 29.81 7.82 17.59
CA GLY A 36 31.14 7.45 17.94
C GLY A 36 31.52 6.06 17.49
N VAL A 37 32.06 5.96 16.30
CA VAL A 37 33.07 4.96 15.98
C VAL A 37 34.13 5.60 15.11
N SER A 38 35.27 5.73 15.74
CA SER A 38 36.57 5.97 15.14
C SER A 38 36.90 4.98 14.03
N GLY A 39 37.45 5.51 12.96
CA GLY A 39 38.51 5.05 12.11
C GLY A 39 38.77 3.54 11.98
N ALA A 40 38.41 3.03 10.82
CA ALA A 40 39.22 1.98 10.19
C ALA A 40 39.13 2.24 8.67
N GLY A 41 40.30 2.47 8.09
CA GLY A 41 40.44 2.72 6.66
C GLY A 41 40.00 1.53 5.80
N PRO A 42 39.69 1.76 4.51
CA PRO A 42 39.21 0.72 3.64
C PRO A 42 40.33 -0.27 3.32
N PRO A 43 40.04 -1.58 3.33
CA PRO A 43 40.97 -2.56 2.82
C PRO A 43 41.11 -2.44 1.29
N ARG A 44 42.33 -2.40 0.85
CA ARG A 44 42.80 -2.36 -0.53
C ARG A 44 42.25 -3.58 -1.29
N ALA A 45 41.50 -3.33 -2.36
CA ALA A 45 41.01 -4.36 -3.25
C ALA A 45 42.15 -5.10 -3.96
N PRO A 46 42.08 -6.44 -4.07
CA PRO A 46 42.94 -7.17 -4.98
C PRO A 46 42.45 -7.01 -6.42
N SER A 47 43.32 -6.58 -7.29
CA SER A 47 43.14 -6.61 -8.72
C SER A 47 43.04 -8.08 -9.21
N ALA A 48 41.85 -8.50 -9.57
CA ALA A 48 41.66 -9.73 -10.32
C ALA A 48 41.12 -9.38 -11.70
N SER A 49 42.01 -9.41 -12.67
CA SER A 49 41.69 -9.54 -14.07
C SER A 49 41.10 -10.92 -14.31
N GLY A 50 39.83 -10.99 -14.62
CA GLY A 50 39.15 -12.20 -15.03
C GLY A 50 37.85 -11.76 -15.69
N ALA A 51 37.91 -11.61 -17.02
CA ALA A 51 36.74 -11.42 -17.85
C ALA A 51 35.84 -12.65 -17.74
N ALA A 52 34.80 -12.61 -16.95
CA ALA A 52 33.69 -13.53 -17.05
C ALA A 52 32.80 -13.07 -18.23
N PRO A 53 32.40 -14.00 -19.14
CA PRO A 53 31.45 -13.64 -20.18
C PRO A 53 30.12 -13.21 -19.50
N GLY A 54 29.71 -11.99 -19.76
CA GLY A 54 28.43 -11.50 -19.32
C GLY A 54 27.31 -12.37 -19.86
N PRO A 55 26.20 -12.51 -19.09
CA PRO A 55 25.04 -13.19 -19.63
C PRO A 55 24.56 -12.43 -20.86
N THR A 56 24.58 -13.11 -21.97
CA THR A 56 23.99 -12.65 -23.21
C THR A 56 22.53 -12.35 -22.93
N ARG A 57 22.15 -11.07 -23.01
CA ARG A 57 20.76 -10.68 -23.10
C ARG A 57 20.19 -11.27 -24.39
N GLY A 58 19.77 -12.52 -24.30
CA GLY A 58 18.97 -13.16 -25.30
C GLY A 58 17.51 -12.78 -25.14
N GLY A 59 16.96 -12.24 -26.21
CA GLY A 59 15.56 -12.28 -26.51
C GLY A 59 14.67 -11.33 -25.71
N GLY A 60 14.14 -10.30 -26.39
CA GLY A 60 13.01 -9.52 -25.94
C GLY A 60 11.80 -10.41 -25.66
N GLY A 61 11.77 -10.99 -24.48
CA GLY A 61 10.52 -11.50 -23.92
C GLY A 61 9.63 -10.30 -23.67
N SER A 62 8.46 -10.30 -24.28
CA SER A 62 7.44 -9.29 -24.04
C SER A 62 7.27 -9.11 -22.54
N ILE A 63 7.22 -7.86 -22.06
CA ILE A 63 6.94 -7.52 -20.64
C ILE A 63 5.71 -8.29 -20.13
N MET A 64 4.75 -8.56 -21.01
CA MET A 64 3.56 -9.37 -20.73
C MET A 64 3.88 -10.84 -20.41
N ALA A 65 4.92 -11.45 -20.99
CA ALA A 65 5.31 -12.82 -20.69
C ALA A 65 5.89 -12.95 -19.27
N GLU A 66 6.69 -12.00 -18.81
CA GLU A 66 7.22 -11.95 -17.45
C GLU A 66 6.10 -11.75 -16.41
N VAL A 67 5.15 -10.90 -16.73
CA VAL A 67 3.95 -10.69 -15.90
C VAL A 67 3.12 -11.97 -15.80
N GLU A 68 2.93 -12.69 -16.90
CA GLU A 68 2.17 -13.95 -16.91
C GLU A 68 2.85 -15.06 -16.09
N GLU A 69 4.16 -15.19 -16.16
CA GLU A 69 4.90 -16.13 -15.31
C GLU A 69 4.77 -15.79 -13.84
N THR A 70 4.90 -14.52 -13.49
CA THR A 70 4.73 -14.04 -12.12
C THR A 70 3.32 -14.31 -11.61
N LEU A 71 2.30 -14.07 -12.44
CA LEU A 71 0.91 -14.36 -12.12
C LEU A 71 0.67 -15.84 -11.84
N LYS A 72 1.17 -16.73 -12.69
CA LYS A 72 1.06 -18.18 -12.50
C LYS A 72 1.74 -18.62 -11.20
N ARG A 73 2.91 -18.07 -10.92
CA ARG A 73 3.67 -18.35 -9.69
C ARG A 73 2.91 -17.93 -8.43
N ILE A 74 2.31 -16.74 -8.43
CA ILE A 74 1.51 -16.24 -7.30
C ILE A 74 0.21 -17.04 -7.18
N GLN A 75 -0.45 -17.36 -8.28
CA GLN A 75 -1.70 -18.13 -8.29
C GLN A 75 -1.53 -19.55 -7.77
N SER A 76 -0.33 -20.13 -7.89
CA SER A 76 -0.02 -21.46 -7.35
C SER A 76 0.16 -21.49 -5.84
N GLN A 77 0.24 -20.34 -5.18
CA GLN A 77 0.35 -20.26 -3.73
C GLN A 77 -0.98 -20.57 -3.05
N LYS A 78 -0.92 -21.27 -1.92
CA LYS A 78 -2.11 -21.60 -1.12
C LYS A 78 -2.74 -20.32 -0.55
N GLY A 79 -4.06 -20.26 -0.59
CA GLY A 79 -4.82 -19.16 -0.01
C GLY A 79 -5.08 -17.97 -0.93
N VAL A 80 -4.49 -17.93 -2.13
CA VAL A 80 -4.77 -16.88 -3.11
C VAL A 80 -6.15 -17.11 -3.71
N GLN A 81 -7.06 -16.17 -3.53
CA GLN A 81 -8.41 -16.18 -4.10
C GLN A 81 -8.43 -15.61 -5.51
N GLY A 82 -7.63 -14.60 -5.77
CA GLY A 82 -7.60 -13.96 -7.06
C GLY A 82 -6.46 -12.96 -7.22
N ILE A 83 -6.16 -12.70 -8.49
CA ILE A 83 -5.13 -11.75 -8.90
C ILE A 83 -5.73 -10.83 -9.95
N ILE A 84 -5.44 -9.55 -9.86
CA ILE A 84 -5.85 -8.53 -10.81
C ILE A 84 -4.63 -7.70 -11.18
N VAL A 85 -4.42 -7.52 -12.47
CA VAL A 85 -3.44 -6.57 -13.00
C VAL A 85 -4.18 -5.35 -13.54
N VAL A 86 -3.82 -4.20 -13.06
CA VAL A 86 -4.45 -2.92 -13.39
C VAL A 86 -3.40 -1.97 -13.94
N ASN A 87 -3.74 -1.20 -14.97
CA ASN A 87 -2.84 -0.19 -15.49
C ASN A 87 -2.79 1.06 -14.59
N SER A 88 -1.92 2.00 -14.93
CA SER A 88 -1.77 3.28 -14.22
C SER A 88 -3.05 4.13 -14.17
N GLU A 89 -4.00 3.89 -15.07
CA GLU A 89 -5.28 4.60 -15.16
C GLU A 89 -6.40 3.96 -14.32
N GLY A 90 -6.15 2.79 -13.73
CA GLY A 90 -7.14 2.07 -12.94
C GLY A 90 -7.99 1.09 -13.77
N ILE A 91 -7.59 0.81 -15.02
CA ILE A 91 -8.29 -0.12 -15.91
C ILE A 91 -7.70 -1.52 -15.75
N PRO A 92 -8.51 -2.55 -15.44
CA PRO A 92 -8.00 -3.91 -15.32
C PRO A 92 -7.57 -4.47 -16.68
N ILE A 93 -6.34 -4.97 -16.76
CA ILE A 93 -5.77 -5.60 -17.95
C ILE A 93 -6.02 -7.11 -17.94
N LYS A 94 -5.81 -7.73 -16.78
CA LYS A 94 -5.94 -9.17 -16.58
C LYS A 94 -6.47 -9.48 -15.19
N SER A 95 -7.33 -10.49 -15.10
CA SER A 95 -7.92 -10.92 -13.85
C SER A 95 -8.16 -12.43 -13.85
N THR A 96 -8.10 -13.03 -12.66
CA THR A 96 -8.48 -14.44 -12.43
C THR A 96 -9.83 -14.60 -11.76
N ILE A 97 -10.49 -13.50 -11.41
CA ILE A 97 -11.81 -13.46 -10.79
C ILE A 97 -12.86 -12.92 -11.77
N ASP A 98 -14.11 -12.92 -11.35
CA ASP A 98 -15.22 -12.40 -12.17
C ASP A 98 -15.05 -10.92 -12.52
N ASN A 99 -15.60 -10.54 -13.66
CA ASN A 99 -15.41 -9.21 -14.23
C ASN A 99 -16.02 -8.08 -13.38
N SER A 100 -17.17 -8.30 -12.78
CA SER A 100 -17.85 -7.29 -11.95
C SER A 100 -17.04 -6.97 -10.70
N THR A 101 -16.56 -7.97 -10.03
CA THR A 101 -15.66 -7.84 -8.84
C THR A 101 -14.33 -7.23 -9.24
N THR A 102 -13.78 -7.61 -10.38
CA THR A 102 -12.53 -7.05 -10.92
C THR A 102 -12.60 -5.54 -11.10
N ILE A 103 -13.64 -5.05 -11.75
CA ILE A 103 -13.83 -3.60 -11.98
C ILE A 103 -13.97 -2.86 -10.66
N GLN A 104 -14.71 -3.41 -9.70
CA GLN A 104 -14.90 -2.82 -8.39
C GLN A 104 -13.58 -2.72 -7.61
N TYR A 105 -12.81 -3.80 -7.55
CA TYR A 105 -11.50 -3.79 -6.89
C TYR A 105 -10.51 -2.86 -7.59
N ALA A 106 -10.45 -2.88 -8.91
CA ALA A 106 -9.56 -2.03 -9.68
C ALA A 106 -9.78 -0.54 -9.38
N GLY A 107 -11.02 -0.07 -9.43
CA GLY A 107 -11.36 1.32 -9.15
C GLY A 107 -11.09 1.74 -7.71
N LEU A 108 -11.50 0.92 -6.74
CA LEU A 108 -11.30 1.22 -5.31
C LEU A 108 -9.83 1.19 -4.92
N MET A 109 -9.09 0.17 -5.36
CA MET A 109 -7.67 0.04 -5.05
C MET A 109 -6.83 1.12 -5.74
N HIS A 110 -7.17 1.50 -6.98
CA HIS A 110 -6.51 2.62 -7.65
C HIS A 110 -6.62 3.91 -6.84
N SER A 111 -7.82 4.28 -6.42
CA SER A 111 -8.04 5.47 -5.59
C SER A 111 -7.30 5.39 -4.25
N PHE A 112 -7.28 4.22 -3.64
CA PHE A 112 -6.59 4.00 -2.37
C PHE A 112 -5.07 4.11 -2.50
N ILE A 113 -4.49 3.53 -3.54
CA ILE A 113 -3.05 3.62 -3.82
C ILE A 113 -2.62 5.06 -4.07
N MET A 114 -3.40 5.83 -4.83
CA MET A 114 -3.10 7.23 -5.09
C MET A 114 -3.07 8.07 -3.81
N LYS A 115 -3.99 7.83 -2.90
CA LYS A 115 -4.01 8.47 -1.57
C LYS A 115 -2.83 8.02 -0.70
N ALA A 116 -2.52 6.73 -0.70
CA ALA A 116 -1.39 6.18 0.05
C ALA A 116 -0.05 6.76 -0.45
N ARG A 117 0.14 6.86 -1.77
CA ARG A 117 1.32 7.51 -2.36
C ARG A 117 1.44 8.97 -1.96
N SER A 118 0.34 9.70 -2.04
CA SER A 118 0.30 11.10 -1.62
C SER A 118 0.71 11.25 -0.15
N THR A 119 0.16 10.41 0.73
CA THR A 119 0.49 10.42 2.15
C THR A 119 1.97 10.15 2.41
N VAL A 120 2.56 9.16 1.74
CA VAL A 120 3.98 8.84 1.88
C VAL A 120 4.86 10.02 1.44
N ARG A 121 4.52 10.68 0.32
CA ARG A 121 5.24 11.85 -0.18
C ARG A 121 5.03 13.10 0.67
N ASP A 122 3.89 13.24 1.33
CA ASP A 122 3.61 14.33 2.25
C ASP A 122 4.46 14.23 3.53
N ILE A 123 4.74 12.99 3.97
CA ILE A 123 5.64 12.75 5.10
C ILE A 123 7.11 12.95 4.71
N ASP A 124 7.51 12.43 3.57
CA ASP A 124 8.86 12.54 3.04
C ASP A 124 8.84 12.65 1.50
N PRO A 125 9.13 13.85 0.92
CA PRO A 125 9.10 14.07 -0.52
C PRO A 125 10.12 13.22 -1.32
N GLN A 126 11.13 12.68 -0.67
CA GLN A 126 12.14 11.80 -1.29
C GLN A 126 11.73 10.32 -1.28
N ASN A 127 10.63 10.01 -0.63
CA ASN A 127 10.11 8.65 -0.49
C ASN A 127 8.96 8.37 -1.47
N ASP A 128 8.69 7.09 -1.75
CA ASP A 128 7.54 6.66 -2.54
C ASP A 128 7.01 5.33 -2.03
N LEU A 129 5.76 5.03 -2.36
CA LEU A 129 5.09 3.78 -1.99
C LEU A 129 5.59 2.64 -2.87
N THR A 130 6.13 1.61 -2.26
CA THR A 130 6.62 0.40 -2.96
C THR A 130 5.70 -0.80 -2.80
N PHE A 131 5.00 -0.89 -1.68
CA PHE A 131 4.12 -2.01 -1.38
C PHE A 131 3.03 -1.60 -0.38
N LEU A 132 1.82 -2.14 -0.57
CA LEU A 132 0.69 -1.91 0.32
C LEU A 132 0.03 -3.24 0.68
N ARG A 133 -0.23 -3.43 1.95
CA ARG A 133 -0.90 -4.62 2.47
C ARG A 133 -2.06 -4.23 3.37
N ILE A 134 -3.24 -4.72 3.07
CA ILE A 134 -4.46 -4.47 3.84
C ILE A 134 -4.98 -5.82 4.33
N ARG A 135 -5.12 -5.95 5.63
CA ARG A 135 -5.73 -7.13 6.23
C ARG A 135 -7.09 -6.77 6.80
N SER A 136 -8.12 -7.48 6.37
CA SER A 136 -9.47 -7.39 6.90
C SER A 136 -9.83 -8.70 7.63
N LYS A 137 -11.02 -8.76 8.19
CA LYS A 137 -11.50 -10.00 8.84
C LYS A 137 -11.66 -11.18 7.87
N LYS A 138 -12.00 -10.90 6.61
CA LYS A 138 -12.30 -11.94 5.62
C LYS A 138 -11.19 -12.15 4.61
N ASN A 139 -10.49 -11.08 4.24
CA ASN A 139 -9.54 -11.09 3.14
C ASN A 139 -8.30 -10.30 3.48
N GLU A 140 -7.22 -10.66 2.85
CA GLU A 140 -6.00 -9.88 2.82
C GLU A 140 -5.72 -9.45 1.37
N ILE A 141 -5.47 -8.17 1.18
CA ILE A 141 -5.22 -7.58 -0.13
C ILE A 141 -3.81 -7.03 -0.13
N MET A 142 -3.01 -7.52 -1.06
CA MET A 142 -1.66 -7.02 -1.29
C MET A 142 -1.63 -6.27 -2.61
N VAL A 143 -1.02 -5.11 -2.61
CA VAL A 143 -0.87 -4.27 -3.79
C VAL A 143 0.57 -3.89 -3.98
N ALA A 144 1.11 -4.22 -5.14
CA ALA A 144 2.45 -3.85 -5.56
C ALA A 144 2.35 -2.87 -6.74
N PRO A 145 2.51 -1.56 -6.51
CA PRO A 145 2.55 -0.60 -7.59
C PRO A 145 3.89 -0.68 -8.34
N ASP A 146 3.81 -0.63 -9.66
CA ASP A 146 4.94 -0.50 -10.56
C ASP A 146 4.79 0.78 -11.40
N LYS A 147 5.67 1.01 -12.35
CA LYS A 147 5.70 2.24 -13.15
C LYS A 147 4.43 2.44 -13.98
N ASP A 148 4.00 1.39 -14.68
CA ASP A 148 2.92 1.44 -15.66
C ASP A 148 1.69 0.64 -15.26
N TYR A 149 1.80 -0.19 -14.23
CA TYR A 149 0.73 -1.04 -13.74
C TYR A 149 0.87 -1.30 -12.24
N PHE A 150 -0.17 -1.83 -11.64
CA PHE A 150 -0.11 -2.35 -10.28
C PHE A 150 -0.81 -3.71 -10.20
N LEU A 151 -0.23 -4.55 -9.38
CA LEU A 151 -0.69 -5.90 -9.12
C LEU A 151 -1.50 -5.92 -7.84
N ILE A 152 -2.70 -6.45 -7.90
CA ILE A 152 -3.57 -6.67 -6.74
C ILE A 152 -3.69 -8.18 -6.53
N VAL A 153 -3.34 -8.64 -5.34
CA VAL A 153 -3.49 -10.05 -4.93
C VAL A 153 -4.47 -10.11 -3.78
N ILE A 154 -5.51 -10.91 -3.94
CA ILE A 154 -6.52 -11.15 -2.92
C ILE A 154 -6.30 -12.56 -2.38
N GLN A 155 -6.10 -12.68 -1.07
CA GLN A 155 -5.88 -13.96 -0.42
C GLN A 155 -6.70 -14.09 0.87
N ASN A 156 -6.85 -15.33 1.32
CA ASN A 156 -7.41 -15.58 2.65
C ASN A 156 -6.39 -15.16 3.71
N PRO A 157 -6.81 -14.50 4.79
CA PRO A 157 -5.93 -14.21 5.90
C PRO A 157 -5.43 -15.54 6.50
N THR A 158 -4.13 -15.67 6.60
CA THR A 158 -3.51 -16.75 7.39
C THR A 158 -3.69 -16.45 8.87
N GLU A 159 -4.33 -17.35 9.59
CA GLU A 159 -4.42 -17.31 11.05
C GLU A 159 -3.07 -17.56 11.72
#